data_f7ecb26e75ad5cce04e3092f4b8d5130
#
_entry.id   f7ecb26e75ad5cce04e3092f4b8d5130
#
_cell.length_a   1.000
_cell.length_b   1.000
_cell.length_c   1.000
_cell.angle_alpha   90.00
_cell.angle_beta   90.00
_cell.angle_gamma   90.00
#
_symmetry.space_group_name_H-M   'P 1'
#
loop_
_entity.id
_entity.type
_entity.pdbx_description
1 polymer ?
#
loop_
_entity_poly.entity_id
_entity_poly.type
_entity_poly.pdbx_seq_one_letter_code
_entity_poly.pdbx_strand_id
1 'polypeptide(L)'
;FIAVNDGVDSAEGENEFAPFRNIMNEWYARDISRKIRSSQRLRGNAGVPLSLPPYGYVKSPDNPKYWIVDDEAAAVVRRIYQMCIDGYGIDKTAAIFEQEEILKPTEYWKLKGVRKPGRKPFSESPYHWSSNTVNKILTSREYMGDVVNFKTYSKSFKDKRRYENPEENHVIFEGVHEPIID
;
A
#
# COMPACT_ATOMS: atom_id res chain seq x y z
N PHE A 1 -27.23 -19.33 20.01
CA PHE A 1 -26.21 -19.19 18.94
C PHE A 1 -25.89 -20.55 18.36
N ILE A 2 -26.03 -20.72 17.06
CA ILE A 2 -25.71 -21.97 16.35
C ILE A 2 -24.60 -21.65 15.34
N ALA A 3 -23.47 -22.31 15.48
CA ALA A 3 -22.34 -22.26 14.53
C ALA A 3 -22.34 -23.57 13.71
N VAL A 4 -23.08 -23.58 12.60
CA VAL A 4 -23.35 -24.79 11.78
C VAL A 4 -22.05 -25.46 11.30
N ASN A 5 -21.08 -24.68 10.87
CA ASN A 5 -19.80 -25.23 10.38
C ASN A 5 -18.88 -25.74 11.48
N ASP A 6 -19.09 -25.33 12.73
CA ASP A 6 -18.28 -25.73 13.86
C ASP A 6 -18.99 -26.77 14.76
N GLY A 7 -20.24 -27.15 14.41
CA GLY A 7 -21.04 -28.10 15.17
C GLY A 7 -21.27 -27.63 16.62
N VAL A 8 -21.46 -26.33 16.82
CA VAL A 8 -21.71 -25.76 18.16
C VAL A 8 -23.12 -25.21 18.21
N ASP A 9 -23.93 -25.76 19.11
CA ASP A 9 -25.24 -25.24 19.49
C ASP A 9 -25.19 -24.86 20.97
N SER A 10 -25.45 -23.60 21.29
CA SER A 10 -25.49 -23.11 22.68
C SER A 10 -26.67 -23.69 23.48
N ALA A 11 -27.63 -24.35 22.83
CA ALA A 11 -28.76 -25.02 23.46
C ALA A 11 -28.45 -26.46 23.91
N GLU A 12 -27.39 -27.08 23.35
CA GLU A 12 -27.02 -28.48 23.65
C GLU A 12 -26.05 -28.63 24.82
N GLY A 13 -25.72 -27.53 25.54
CA GLY A 13 -24.81 -27.53 26.67
C GLY A 13 -23.35 -27.24 26.34
N GLU A 14 -22.44 -27.35 27.31
CA GLU A 14 -21.02 -27.10 27.16
C GLU A 14 -20.37 -28.13 26.20
N ASN A 15 -19.90 -27.67 25.06
CA ASN A 15 -19.10 -28.47 24.17
C ASN A 15 -17.68 -28.58 24.77
N GLU A 16 -17.35 -29.71 25.38
CA GLU A 16 -16.05 -29.98 26.00
C GLU A 16 -14.85 -29.77 25.05
N PHE A 17 -15.06 -29.88 23.76
CA PHE A 17 -14.04 -29.68 22.73
C PHE A 17 -13.91 -28.21 22.26
N ALA A 18 -14.81 -27.32 22.63
CA ALA A 18 -14.76 -25.91 22.20
C ALA A 18 -13.47 -25.18 22.64
N PRO A 19 -12.98 -25.35 23.90
CA PRO A 19 -11.71 -24.78 24.31
C PRO A 19 -10.53 -25.28 23.48
N PHE A 20 -10.49 -26.57 23.17
CA PHE A 20 -9.44 -27.18 22.36
C PHE A 20 -9.46 -26.64 20.92
N ARG A 21 -10.63 -26.53 20.30
CA ARG A 21 -10.78 -25.91 18.97
C ARG A 21 -10.31 -24.45 18.96
N ASN A 22 -10.64 -23.70 19.98
CA ASN A 22 -10.19 -22.29 20.08
C ASN A 22 -8.67 -22.18 20.17
N ILE A 23 -8.02 -23.04 20.96
CA ILE A 23 -6.56 -23.12 21.04
C ILE A 23 -5.95 -23.48 19.68
N MET A 24 -6.50 -24.47 18.99
CA MET A 24 -6.04 -24.89 17.68
C MET A 24 -6.19 -23.76 16.65
N ASN A 25 -7.33 -23.07 16.62
CA ASN A 25 -7.56 -21.96 15.71
C ASN A 25 -6.58 -20.81 15.99
N GLU A 26 -6.31 -20.51 17.24
CA GLU A 26 -5.30 -19.49 17.59
C GLU A 26 -3.90 -19.92 17.15
N TRP A 27 -3.55 -21.19 17.33
CA TRP A 27 -2.28 -21.74 16.90
C TRP A 27 -2.10 -21.65 15.38
N TYR A 28 -3.13 -22.05 14.61
CA TYR A 28 -3.13 -21.93 13.14
C TYR A 28 -2.97 -20.45 12.69
N ALA A 29 -3.72 -19.55 13.28
CA ALA A 29 -3.61 -18.13 12.94
C ALA A 29 -2.21 -17.58 13.23
N ARG A 30 -1.58 -17.99 14.35
CA ARG A 30 -0.21 -17.64 14.71
C ARG A 30 0.80 -18.20 13.72
N ASP A 31 0.67 -19.48 13.35
CA ASP A 31 1.58 -20.14 12.41
C ASP A 31 1.50 -19.52 11.01
N ILE A 32 0.29 -19.32 10.48
CA ILE A 32 0.07 -18.63 9.21
C ILE A 32 0.71 -17.23 9.23
N SER A 33 0.49 -16.46 10.29
CA SER A 33 1.07 -15.12 10.42
C SER A 33 2.60 -15.15 10.46
N ARG A 34 3.20 -16.16 11.10
CA ARG A 34 4.65 -16.36 11.11
C ARG A 34 5.19 -16.66 9.71
N LYS A 35 4.54 -17.56 8.99
CA LYS A 35 4.91 -17.93 7.62
C LYS A 35 4.82 -16.75 6.66
N ILE A 36 3.73 -15.96 6.73
CA ILE A 36 3.55 -14.75 5.92
C ILE A 36 4.68 -13.74 6.21
N ARG A 37 4.98 -13.46 7.48
CA ARG A 37 6.04 -12.52 7.86
C ARG A 37 7.42 -13.01 7.42
N SER A 38 7.70 -14.31 7.53
CA SER A 38 8.96 -14.90 7.04
C SER A 38 9.09 -14.73 5.53
N SER A 39 8.05 -15.06 4.76
CA SER A 39 8.03 -14.87 3.31
C SER A 39 8.19 -13.39 2.91
N GLN A 40 7.51 -12.47 3.60
CA GLN A 40 7.66 -11.03 3.34
C GLN A 40 9.09 -10.56 3.64
N ARG A 41 9.69 -11.05 4.74
CA ARG A 41 11.08 -10.72 5.09
C ARG A 41 12.08 -11.20 4.04
N LEU A 42 11.93 -12.45 3.58
CA LEU A 42 12.78 -12.99 2.52
C LEU A 42 12.66 -12.17 1.22
N ARG A 43 11.44 -11.89 0.80
CA ARG A 43 11.21 -11.10 -0.42
C ARG A 43 11.71 -9.66 -0.29
N GLY A 44 11.43 -9.02 0.83
CA GLY A 44 11.85 -7.64 1.08
C GLY A 44 13.35 -7.48 1.14
N ASN A 45 14.07 -8.44 1.74
CA ASN A 45 15.53 -8.46 1.79
C ASN A 45 16.17 -8.86 0.45
N ALA A 46 15.40 -9.43 -0.47
CA ALA A 46 15.82 -9.72 -1.85
C ALA A 46 15.53 -8.58 -2.83
N GLY A 47 15.17 -7.39 -2.34
CA GLY A 47 14.88 -6.22 -3.19
C GLY A 47 13.52 -6.23 -3.88
N VAL A 48 12.67 -7.22 -3.61
CA VAL A 48 11.32 -7.25 -4.19
C VAL A 48 10.44 -6.24 -3.45
N PRO A 49 9.79 -5.30 -4.16
CA PRO A 49 8.87 -4.35 -3.55
C PRO A 49 7.73 -5.05 -2.79
N LEU A 50 7.58 -4.71 -1.52
CA LEU A 50 6.49 -5.23 -0.68
C LEU A 50 5.22 -4.39 -0.75
N SER A 51 5.34 -3.15 -1.21
CA SER A 51 4.24 -2.23 -1.43
C SER A 51 3.66 -2.35 -2.84
N LEU A 52 2.50 -1.73 -3.04
CA LEU A 52 1.99 -1.45 -4.38
C LEU A 52 2.83 -0.35 -5.02
N PRO A 53 2.92 -0.31 -6.38
CA PRO A 53 3.57 0.80 -7.07
C PRO A 53 3.00 2.15 -6.60
N PRO A 54 3.86 3.16 -6.37
CA PRO A 54 3.39 4.52 -6.14
C PRO A 54 2.75 5.11 -7.42
N TYR A 55 2.08 6.25 -7.28
CA TYR A 55 1.50 6.95 -8.42
C TYR A 55 2.61 7.34 -9.40
N GLY A 56 2.43 7.09 -10.68
CA GLY A 56 3.48 7.23 -11.69
C GLY A 56 4.12 5.91 -12.12
N TYR A 57 3.85 4.83 -11.38
CA TYR A 57 4.32 3.49 -11.69
C TYR A 57 3.18 2.47 -11.73
N VAL A 58 3.37 1.44 -12.54
CA VAL A 58 2.53 0.24 -12.60
C VAL A 58 3.38 -1.00 -12.49
N LYS A 59 2.77 -2.14 -12.17
CA LYS A 59 3.48 -3.41 -12.19
C LYS A 59 3.78 -3.80 -13.62
N SER A 60 5.01 -4.29 -13.86
CA SER A 60 5.36 -4.86 -15.15
C SER A 60 4.44 -6.06 -15.48
N PRO A 61 3.89 -6.13 -16.70
CA PRO A 61 3.10 -7.27 -17.14
C PRO A 61 3.92 -8.55 -17.21
N ASP A 62 5.20 -8.46 -17.59
CA ASP A 62 6.10 -9.60 -17.73
C ASP A 62 6.57 -10.13 -16.36
N ASN A 63 6.81 -9.23 -15.41
CA ASN A 63 7.23 -9.59 -14.07
C ASN A 63 6.61 -8.68 -13.01
N PRO A 64 5.51 -9.11 -12.37
CA PRO A 64 4.80 -8.30 -11.35
C PRO A 64 5.62 -7.90 -10.12
N LYS A 65 6.87 -8.38 -10.02
CA LYS A 65 7.82 -8.01 -8.96
C LYS A 65 8.54 -6.70 -9.25
N TYR A 66 8.46 -6.20 -10.49
CA TYR A 66 9.08 -4.94 -10.91
C TYR A 66 8.04 -3.90 -11.25
N TRP A 67 8.43 -2.64 -11.15
CA TRP A 67 7.62 -1.51 -11.54
C TRP A 67 8.15 -0.93 -12.85
N ILE A 68 7.24 -0.46 -13.68
CA ILE A 68 7.52 0.28 -14.89
C ILE A 68 6.83 1.63 -14.83
N VAL A 69 7.36 2.61 -15.54
CA VAL A 69 6.79 3.96 -15.58
C VAL A 69 5.45 3.94 -16.30
N ASP A 70 4.47 4.63 -15.73
CA ASP A 70 3.20 4.98 -16.37
C ASP A 70 3.33 6.44 -16.84
N ASP A 71 3.59 6.65 -18.11
CA ASP A 71 3.95 7.97 -18.67
C ASP A 71 2.94 9.06 -18.35
N GLU A 72 1.64 8.74 -18.37
CA GLU A 72 0.57 9.69 -18.09
C GLU A 72 0.62 10.15 -16.63
N ALA A 73 0.71 9.21 -15.70
CA ALA A 73 0.82 9.53 -14.28
C ALA A 73 2.20 10.11 -13.91
N ALA A 74 3.26 9.65 -14.58
CA ALA A 74 4.61 10.16 -14.39
C ALA A 74 4.74 11.64 -14.80
N ALA A 75 4.06 12.05 -15.86
CA ALA A 75 4.01 13.46 -16.27
C ALA A 75 3.45 14.35 -15.13
N VAL A 76 2.42 13.90 -14.45
CA VAL A 76 1.85 14.60 -13.29
C VAL A 76 2.86 14.66 -12.14
N VAL A 77 3.56 13.55 -11.87
CA VAL A 77 4.62 13.51 -10.84
C VAL A 77 5.73 14.51 -11.17
N ARG A 78 6.28 14.49 -12.39
CA ARG A 78 7.30 15.44 -12.82
C ARG A 78 6.84 16.88 -12.67
N ARG A 79 5.59 17.17 -13.00
CA ARG A 79 5.00 18.50 -12.82
C ARG A 79 4.92 18.92 -11.34
N ILE A 80 4.61 18.00 -10.42
CA ILE A 80 4.63 18.31 -8.98
C ILE A 80 6.03 18.73 -8.54
N TYR A 81 7.07 18.01 -8.96
CA TYR A 81 8.46 18.36 -8.64
C TYR A 81 8.85 19.70 -9.27
N GLN A 82 8.49 19.95 -10.53
CA GLN A 82 8.78 21.24 -11.17
C GLN A 82 8.11 22.40 -10.48
N MET A 83 6.82 22.27 -10.09
CA MET A 83 6.13 23.29 -9.34
C MET A 83 6.78 23.56 -7.97
N CYS A 84 7.28 22.53 -7.31
CA CYS A 84 8.03 22.69 -6.07
C CYS A 84 9.34 23.47 -6.29
N ILE A 85 10.08 23.18 -7.36
CA ILE A 85 11.29 23.93 -7.75
C ILE A 85 10.96 25.39 -8.08
N ASP A 86 9.84 25.62 -8.73
CA ASP A 86 9.32 26.98 -9.06
C ASP A 86 8.78 27.75 -7.83
N GLY A 87 8.86 27.14 -6.62
CA GLY A 87 8.47 27.77 -5.36
C GLY A 87 6.98 27.68 -5.02
N TYR A 88 6.21 26.81 -5.69
CA TYR A 88 4.82 26.57 -5.32
C TYR A 88 4.75 25.71 -4.05
N GLY A 89 3.95 26.14 -3.08
CA GLY A 89 3.65 25.33 -1.90
C GLY A 89 2.72 24.14 -2.24
N ILE A 90 2.74 23.12 -1.38
CA ILE A 90 1.95 21.89 -1.55
C ILE A 90 0.44 22.14 -1.65
N ASP A 91 -0.08 23.11 -0.87
CA ASP A 91 -1.51 23.49 -0.90
C ASP A 91 -1.88 24.15 -2.23
N LYS A 92 -1.02 25.06 -2.73
CA LYS A 92 -1.23 25.73 -4.01
C LYS A 92 -1.17 24.75 -5.17
N THR A 93 -0.23 23.82 -5.14
CA THR A 93 -0.13 22.74 -6.14
C THR A 93 -1.39 21.88 -6.16
N ALA A 94 -1.89 21.48 -4.98
CA ALA A 94 -3.12 20.70 -4.87
C ALA A 94 -4.33 21.46 -5.43
N ALA A 95 -4.47 22.76 -5.11
CA ALA A 95 -5.56 23.60 -5.62
C ALA A 95 -5.52 23.79 -7.13
N ILE A 96 -4.33 23.96 -7.72
CA ILE A 96 -4.17 24.07 -9.18
C ILE A 96 -4.60 22.76 -9.85
N PHE A 97 -4.21 21.59 -9.32
CA PHE A 97 -4.60 20.30 -9.89
C PHE A 97 -6.10 20.04 -9.79
N GLU A 98 -6.73 20.51 -8.71
CA GLU A 98 -8.19 20.45 -8.58
C GLU A 98 -8.88 21.34 -9.61
N GLN A 99 -8.40 22.56 -9.80
CA GLN A 99 -8.93 23.52 -10.78
C GLN A 99 -8.77 23.03 -12.23
N GLU A 100 -7.69 22.34 -12.53
CA GLU A 100 -7.41 21.75 -13.85
C GLU A 100 -8.05 20.38 -14.06
N GLU A 101 -8.85 19.90 -13.11
CA GLU A 101 -9.52 18.61 -13.16
C GLU A 101 -8.57 17.42 -13.38
N ILE A 102 -7.39 17.47 -12.76
CA ILE A 102 -6.44 16.36 -12.77
C ILE A 102 -6.90 15.31 -11.76
N LEU A 103 -7.12 14.08 -12.22
CA LEU A 103 -7.55 12.98 -11.35
C LEU A 103 -6.53 12.72 -10.24
N LYS A 104 -7.00 12.67 -9.00
CA LYS A 104 -6.16 12.25 -7.87
C LYS A 104 -5.74 10.78 -8.01
N PRO A 105 -4.61 10.35 -7.44
CA PRO A 105 -4.04 9.01 -7.63
C PRO A 105 -5.03 7.86 -7.42
N THR A 106 -5.89 7.95 -6.42
CA THR A 106 -6.87 6.90 -6.12
C THR A 106 -7.91 6.72 -7.22
N GLU A 107 -8.38 7.81 -7.82
CA GLU A 107 -9.40 7.77 -8.88
C GLU A 107 -8.74 7.39 -10.22
N TYR A 108 -7.52 7.87 -10.48
CA TYR A 108 -6.73 7.45 -11.63
C TYR A 108 -6.52 5.92 -11.65
N TRP A 109 -6.11 5.33 -10.53
CA TRP A 109 -5.94 3.88 -10.43
C TRP A 109 -7.24 3.09 -10.62
N LYS A 110 -8.38 3.64 -10.19
CA LYS A 110 -9.68 3.02 -10.45
C LYS A 110 -10.01 3.04 -11.94
N LEU A 111 -9.79 4.18 -12.60
CA LEU A 111 -10.02 4.34 -14.03
C LEU A 111 -9.16 3.37 -14.86
N LYS A 112 -7.88 3.24 -14.53
CA LYS A 112 -6.94 2.32 -15.20
C LYS A 112 -7.10 0.84 -14.81
N GLY A 113 -7.98 0.52 -13.85
CA GLY A 113 -8.16 -0.85 -13.35
C GLY A 113 -6.96 -1.42 -12.60
N VAL A 114 -5.98 -0.59 -12.25
CA VAL A 114 -4.75 -0.98 -11.53
C VAL A 114 -5.06 -1.45 -10.11
N ARG A 115 -6.09 -0.88 -9.49
CA ARG A 115 -6.65 -1.36 -8.23
C ARG A 115 -8.08 -1.81 -8.47
N LYS A 116 -8.42 -3.01 -7.99
CA LYS A 116 -9.82 -3.42 -7.94
C LYS A 116 -10.60 -2.31 -7.22
N PRO A 117 -11.69 -1.81 -7.81
CA PRO A 117 -12.55 -0.87 -7.11
C PRO A 117 -12.87 -1.48 -5.75
N GLY A 118 -12.48 -0.81 -4.69
CA GLY A 118 -12.93 -1.20 -3.35
C GLY A 118 -14.45 -1.10 -3.31
N ARG A 119 -15.08 -1.50 -2.18
CA ARG A 119 -16.54 -1.35 -1.97
C ARG A 119 -17.05 0.10 -2.09
N LYS A 120 -16.13 1.07 -2.18
CA LYS A 120 -16.49 2.50 -2.32
C LYS A 120 -16.56 2.86 -3.80
N PRO A 121 -17.65 3.50 -4.25
CA PRO A 121 -17.78 4.06 -5.60
C PRO A 121 -16.67 5.11 -5.87
N PHE A 122 -16.66 5.67 -7.07
CA PHE A 122 -15.85 6.85 -7.35
C PHE A 122 -16.18 7.95 -6.34
N SER A 123 -15.16 8.73 -5.97
CA SER A 123 -15.34 9.86 -5.06
C SER A 123 -16.24 10.92 -5.70
N GLU A 124 -17.08 11.57 -4.89
CA GLU A 124 -17.85 12.75 -5.32
C GLU A 124 -16.92 13.89 -5.74
N SER A 125 -15.67 13.89 -5.25
CA SER A 125 -14.64 14.87 -5.59
C SER A 125 -13.39 14.17 -6.17
N PRO A 126 -13.43 13.70 -7.43
CA PRO A 126 -12.36 12.90 -8.03
C PRO A 126 -11.06 13.70 -8.27
N TYR A 127 -11.16 15.01 -8.35
CA TYR A 127 -10.06 15.94 -8.62
C TYR A 127 -9.51 16.60 -7.35
N HIS A 128 -10.14 16.39 -6.20
CA HIS A 128 -9.69 16.98 -4.96
C HIS A 128 -8.39 16.33 -4.45
N TRP A 129 -7.27 16.98 -4.71
CA TRP A 129 -5.96 16.62 -4.20
C TRP A 129 -5.79 17.13 -2.78
N SER A 130 -5.31 16.29 -1.88
CA SER A 130 -4.88 16.75 -0.56
C SER A 130 -3.40 17.14 -0.60
N SER A 131 -3.04 18.20 0.11
CA SER A 131 -1.65 18.63 0.31
C SER A 131 -0.76 17.50 0.82
N ASN A 132 -1.32 16.61 1.65
CA ASN A 132 -0.63 15.44 2.15
C ASN A 132 -0.29 14.43 1.03
N THR A 133 -1.11 14.34 -0.02
CA THR A 133 -0.80 13.50 -1.19
C THR A 133 0.36 14.10 -1.98
N VAL A 134 0.37 15.42 -2.21
CA VAL A 134 1.47 16.14 -2.86
C VAL A 134 2.75 15.98 -2.05
N ASN A 135 2.69 16.21 -0.75
CA ASN A 135 3.85 16.04 0.14
C ASN A 135 4.42 14.61 0.10
N LYS A 136 3.56 13.59 0.12
CA LYS A 136 4.02 12.19 0.01
C LYS A 136 4.72 11.90 -1.31
N ILE A 137 4.30 12.52 -2.40
CA ILE A 137 4.97 12.38 -3.70
C ILE A 137 6.36 13.02 -3.61
N LEU A 138 6.45 14.26 -3.13
CA LEU A 138 7.73 15.01 -3.03
C LEU A 138 8.74 14.36 -2.08
N THR A 139 8.29 13.61 -1.08
CA THR A 139 9.16 12.97 -0.08
C THR A 139 9.43 11.50 -0.35
N SER A 140 8.86 10.93 -1.41
CA SER A 140 9.01 9.51 -1.74
C SER A 140 10.26 9.25 -2.54
N ARG A 141 11.20 8.54 -1.94
CA ARG A 141 12.46 8.13 -2.55
C ARG A 141 12.29 7.19 -3.75
N GLU A 142 11.15 6.52 -3.83
CA GLU A 142 10.83 5.62 -4.93
C GLU A 142 10.83 6.31 -6.31
N TYR A 143 10.65 7.63 -6.37
CA TYR A 143 10.68 8.36 -7.64
C TYR A 143 12.08 8.51 -8.24
N MET A 144 13.13 8.28 -7.43
CA MET A 144 14.52 8.18 -7.89
C MET A 144 14.93 6.77 -8.35
N GLY A 145 13.96 5.86 -8.46
CA GLY A 145 14.22 4.48 -8.89
C GLY A 145 14.47 3.48 -7.76
N ASP A 146 14.36 3.92 -6.51
CA ASP A 146 14.65 3.10 -5.34
C ASP A 146 13.45 2.28 -4.88
N VAL A 147 13.73 1.16 -4.23
CA VAL A 147 12.71 0.38 -3.51
C VAL A 147 12.98 0.50 -2.01
N VAL A 148 12.00 1.00 -1.27
CA VAL A 148 12.08 1.11 0.19
C VAL A 148 11.10 0.12 0.83
N ASN A 149 11.65 -0.91 1.45
CA ASN A 149 10.89 -1.96 2.13
C ASN A 149 10.86 -1.73 3.65
N PHE A 150 9.89 -2.37 4.31
CA PHE A 150 9.69 -2.37 5.76
C PHE A 150 9.42 -0.99 6.38
N LYS A 151 8.82 -0.04 5.65
CA LYS A 151 8.37 1.25 6.19
C LYS A 151 7.39 1.11 7.36
N THR A 152 6.66 -0.01 7.40
CA THR A 152 5.71 -0.29 8.48
C THR A 152 5.77 -1.75 8.92
N TYR A 153 5.37 -1.99 10.19
CA TYR A 153 5.29 -3.34 10.76
C TYR A 153 4.01 -3.55 11.56
N SER A 154 3.68 -4.81 11.83
CA SER A 154 2.62 -5.21 12.77
C SER A 154 3.26 -5.88 13.99
N LYS A 155 2.84 -5.52 15.20
CA LYS A 155 3.38 -6.09 16.44
C LYS A 155 3.05 -7.57 16.59
N SER A 156 1.81 -7.96 16.30
CA SER A 156 1.36 -9.35 16.43
C SER A 156 0.25 -9.69 15.43
N PHE A 157 -0.12 -10.96 15.33
CA PHE A 157 -1.26 -11.39 14.52
C PHE A 157 -2.61 -10.96 15.11
N LYS A 158 -2.66 -10.67 16.39
CA LYS A 158 -3.86 -10.15 17.11
C LYS A 158 -4.03 -8.64 16.93
N ASP A 159 -2.93 -7.91 16.67
CA ASP A 159 -2.95 -6.47 16.47
C ASP A 159 -2.84 -6.15 14.97
N LYS A 160 -3.97 -5.76 14.38
CA LYS A 160 -4.07 -5.43 12.95
C LYS A 160 -3.56 -4.02 12.60
N ARG A 161 -3.19 -3.21 13.60
CA ARG A 161 -2.66 -1.87 13.38
C ARG A 161 -1.29 -1.95 12.71
N ARG A 162 -1.04 -0.98 11.83
CA ARG A 162 0.26 -0.75 11.24
C ARG A 162 0.98 0.34 12.02
N TYR A 163 2.21 0.08 12.37
CA TYR A 163 3.11 1.00 13.06
C TYR A 163 4.20 1.42 12.09
N GLU A 164 4.57 2.69 12.13
CA GLU A 164 5.72 3.17 11.38
C GLU A 164 7.00 2.53 11.95
N ASN A 165 7.87 2.15 11.04
CA ASN A 165 9.18 1.61 11.37
C ASN A 165 10.18 2.76 11.28
N PRO A 166 11.08 2.94 12.26
CA PRO A 166 12.15 3.92 12.16
C PRO A 166 12.95 3.76 10.86
N GLU A 167 13.41 4.86 10.29
CA GLU A 167 14.10 4.85 8.99
C GLU A 167 15.35 3.97 8.99
N GLU A 168 16.05 3.87 10.11
CA GLU A 168 17.18 2.96 10.32
C GLU A 168 16.88 1.49 10.09
N ASN A 169 15.61 1.09 10.20
CA ASN A 169 15.13 -0.26 9.98
C ASN A 169 14.52 -0.45 8.57
N HIS A 170 14.51 0.59 7.74
CA HIS A 170 14.13 0.45 6.36
C HIS A 170 15.22 -0.28 5.58
N VAL A 171 14.82 -1.11 4.63
CA VAL A 171 15.77 -1.75 3.70
C VAL A 171 15.56 -1.09 2.35
N ILE A 172 16.63 -0.44 1.87
CA ILE A 172 16.62 0.37 0.65
C ILE A 172 17.47 -0.34 -0.39
N PHE A 173 16.91 -0.45 -1.59
CA PHE A 173 17.62 -0.92 -2.78
C PHE A 173 17.58 0.19 -3.81
N GLU A 174 18.76 0.64 -4.23
CA GLU A 174 18.90 1.77 -5.14
C GLU A 174 18.82 1.32 -6.61
N GLY A 175 18.18 2.12 -7.47
CA GLY A 175 18.15 1.91 -8.91
C GLY A 175 17.48 0.59 -9.36
N VAL A 176 16.46 0.14 -8.65
CA VAL A 176 15.75 -1.12 -8.97
C VAL A 176 14.82 -0.96 -10.16
N HIS A 177 14.32 0.24 -10.41
CA HIS A 177 13.40 0.54 -11.50
C HIS A 177 13.75 1.89 -12.13
N GLU A 178 13.19 2.17 -13.28
CA GLU A 178 13.42 3.43 -13.99
C GLU A 178 12.97 4.62 -13.14
N PRO A 179 13.84 5.64 -12.93
CA PRO A 179 13.47 6.83 -12.18
C PRO A 179 12.49 7.71 -12.97
N ILE A 180 11.57 8.38 -12.27
CA ILE A 180 10.70 9.41 -12.86
C ILE A 180 11.35 10.79 -12.76
N ILE A 181 12.16 10.97 -11.72
CA ILE A 181 12.94 12.20 -11.45
C ILE A 181 14.41 11.83 -11.30
N ASP A 182 15.29 12.75 -11.68
CA ASP A 182 16.75 12.66 -11.54
C ASP A 182 17.20 13.22 -10.17
#